data_4672b3a7866f45b17b594115c7eba0f5
#
_entry.id   4672b3a7866f45b17b594115c7eba0f5
#
_cell.length_a   1.000
_cell.length_b   1.000
_cell.length_c   1.000
_cell.angle_alpha   90.00
_cell.angle_beta   90.00
_cell.angle_gamma   90.00
#
_symmetry.space_group_name_H-M   'P 1'
#
loop_
_entity.id
_entity.type
_entity.pdbx_description
1 polymer ?
#
loop_
_entity_poly.entity_id
_entity_poly.type
_entity_poly.pdbx_seq_one_letter_code
_entity_poly.pdbx_strand_id
1 'polypeptide(L)'
;MQRFALLLWLAFSALAQSDVVAIRGARVVDGAGAPARMATVVIRGSRIESVGADAAVPAGARVVDAAGQTLIPGLFDLHTHLAASAVTGISGDWGKNLKAYLACGVTFVDDFSAYGEMFAPMRRLLAAGAVQGPRVNLASRIGSPAGHGTEAGWGDFMTLETSTAEQAHAAMRTLLAYKPDVIKVFTDGWRYGMAPNLTSMNQETIAAIVADAHAAGIKVLTHTVTLEGAKIAARAGVDVLAHGIGDATADRELIEILKAKRTFYVPTLAVYERHDLARPARALDLLDPDAREIVGRAAAVRTEASGGAAERRWHFLLDNVRRLHEAAIPVGVGTDAGMPGTFHGYATLRELELLVEAGLTPLEAISAGTGVSARALAVDGERGTIAPGKLADLVLIDGRPDERISDIEKTARVFLGGAELDPHALESAIQSKAPTPLPVHQIPAAIDDMERSDGRTLLNTLRVNATDAGTDHSRMMFLPIVRSGHDHALMVEARMAAREHPFVRLEIPLTEGAVELADVGRYRGISFDARGEGAFRLLIDSYGVRTNDPFAALFSLATEWGKIQIPFATLRRKAAGAQPWNPRDVRALLFEIAGPAGSGAWLEIDNIGLY
;
A
#
# COMPACT_ATOMS: atom_id res chain seq x y z
N MET A 1 18.38 41.61 -58.42
CA MET A 1 17.42 42.09 -57.41
C MET A 1 17.31 41.05 -56.31
N GLN A 2 18.16 41.16 -55.28
CA GLN A 2 18.19 40.30 -54.14
C GLN A 2 17.24 40.87 -53.09
N ARG A 3 16.26 40.03 -52.66
CA ARG A 3 15.40 40.37 -51.52
C ARG A 3 15.98 39.70 -50.26
N PHE A 4 16.49 40.50 -49.34
CA PHE A 4 16.84 40.12 -47.98
C PHE A 4 15.56 39.89 -47.17
N ALA A 5 15.36 38.67 -46.66
CA ALA A 5 14.35 38.38 -45.67
C ALA A 5 14.99 38.50 -44.28
N LEU A 6 14.54 39.51 -43.51
CA LEU A 6 14.89 39.69 -42.11
C LEU A 6 14.05 38.70 -41.27
N LEU A 7 14.68 37.65 -40.71
CA LEU A 7 14.09 36.78 -39.69
C LEU A 7 14.23 37.48 -38.33
N LEU A 8 13.10 38.01 -37.81
CA LEU A 8 13.00 38.42 -36.41
C LEU A 8 12.98 37.19 -35.53
N TRP A 9 14.04 36.97 -34.77
CA TRP A 9 14.05 36.06 -33.63
C TRP A 9 13.34 36.74 -32.45
N LEU A 10 12.09 36.35 -32.18
CA LEU A 10 11.42 36.62 -30.91
C LEU A 10 12.03 35.66 -29.86
N ALA A 11 12.96 36.17 -29.08
CA ALA A 11 13.43 35.52 -27.86
C ALA A 11 12.28 35.55 -26.85
N PHE A 12 11.56 34.44 -26.72
CA PHE A 12 10.76 34.17 -25.52
C PHE A 12 11.75 34.00 -24.37
N SER A 13 11.93 35.04 -23.59
CA SER A 13 12.52 34.92 -22.26
C SER A 13 11.54 34.12 -21.41
N ALA A 14 11.70 32.81 -21.35
CA ALA A 14 11.15 32.05 -20.27
C ALA A 14 11.72 32.66 -18.98
N LEU A 15 10.90 33.33 -18.21
CA LEU A 15 11.22 33.73 -16.86
C LEU A 15 11.58 32.42 -16.13
N ALA A 16 12.87 32.16 -15.93
CA ALA A 16 13.35 31.08 -15.12
C ALA A 16 12.67 31.25 -13.75
N GLN A 17 11.74 30.39 -13.45
CA GLN A 17 11.10 30.34 -12.13
C GLN A 17 12.22 30.20 -11.11
N SER A 18 12.33 31.13 -10.17
CA SER A 18 13.39 31.12 -9.16
C SER A 18 13.40 29.76 -8.45
N ASP A 19 14.53 29.03 -8.45
CA ASP A 19 14.72 27.80 -7.70
C ASP A 19 14.64 28.00 -6.17
N VAL A 20 14.37 29.25 -5.74
CA VAL A 20 14.33 29.64 -4.34
C VAL A 20 12.92 30.06 -3.95
N VAL A 21 12.39 29.42 -2.90
CA VAL A 21 11.12 29.76 -2.28
C VAL A 21 11.37 30.20 -0.84
N ALA A 22 10.78 31.32 -0.43
CA ALA A 22 10.83 31.80 0.95
C ALA A 22 9.42 31.79 1.55
N ILE A 23 9.18 30.90 2.52
CA ILE A 23 7.94 30.84 3.32
C ILE A 23 8.15 31.80 4.49
N ARG A 24 7.48 32.96 4.46
CA ARG A 24 7.72 34.06 5.38
C ARG A 24 6.58 34.19 6.40
N GLY A 25 6.96 34.46 7.67
CA GLY A 25 5.99 34.76 8.72
C GLY A 25 5.18 33.56 9.21
N ALA A 26 5.67 32.35 8.97
CA ALA A 26 5.02 31.14 9.44
C ALA A 26 5.29 30.90 10.95
N ARG A 27 4.29 30.34 11.64
CA ARG A 27 4.47 29.67 12.91
C ARG A 27 5.09 28.29 12.63
N VAL A 28 6.37 28.07 12.93
CA VAL A 28 7.08 26.84 12.60
C VAL A 28 7.05 25.87 13.78
N VAL A 29 6.49 24.70 13.58
CA VAL A 29 6.61 23.50 14.41
C VAL A 29 7.61 22.58 13.72
N ASP A 30 8.79 22.41 14.31
CA ASP A 30 9.93 21.82 13.61
C ASP A 30 9.92 20.28 13.53
N GLY A 31 8.96 19.62 14.19
CA GLY A 31 8.88 18.15 14.21
C GLY A 31 9.82 17.46 15.19
N ALA A 32 10.69 18.23 15.88
CA ALA A 32 11.61 17.69 16.88
C ALA A 32 11.05 17.75 18.32
N GLY A 33 9.82 18.29 18.50
CA GLY A 33 9.17 18.45 19.80
C GLY A 33 9.45 19.80 20.48
N ALA A 34 10.18 20.71 19.83
CA ALA A 34 10.37 22.05 20.35
C ALA A 34 9.09 22.90 20.20
N PRO A 35 8.84 23.86 21.14
CA PRO A 35 7.72 24.77 21.01
C PRO A 35 7.74 25.54 19.68
N ALA A 36 6.55 25.81 19.15
CA ALA A 36 6.40 26.56 17.92
C ALA A 36 7.01 27.96 18.01
N ARG A 37 7.63 28.43 16.92
CA ARG A 37 8.24 29.77 16.84
C ARG A 37 7.94 30.44 15.51
N MET A 38 7.89 31.76 15.48
CA MET A 38 7.79 32.51 14.25
C MET A 38 9.11 32.46 13.48
N ALA A 39 9.08 32.08 12.23
CA ALA A 39 10.28 32.00 11.40
C ALA A 39 9.98 32.19 9.91
N THR A 40 11.03 32.50 9.15
CA THR A 40 11.08 32.36 7.70
C THR A 40 11.86 31.10 7.35
N VAL A 41 11.33 30.31 6.43
CA VAL A 41 11.99 29.11 5.89
C VAL A 41 12.33 29.35 4.43
N VAL A 42 13.61 29.26 4.09
CA VAL A 42 14.10 29.42 2.72
C VAL A 42 14.41 28.03 2.15
N ILE A 43 13.84 27.75 0.99
CA ILE A 43 14.01 26.50 0.25
C ILE A 43 14.82 26.84 -1.00
N ARG A 44 15.87 26.05 -1.30
CA ARG A 44 16.61 26.10 -2.56
C ARG A 44 16.57 24.73 -3.24
N GLY A 45 15.98 24.67 -4.42
CA GLY A 45 15.73 23.40 -5.09
C GLY A 45 14.90 22.48 -4.19
N SER A 46 15.41 21.29 -3.87
CA SER A 46 14.68 20.31 -3.04
C SER A 46 14.97 20.39 -1.54
N ARG A 47 15.82 21.34 -1.07
CA ARG A 47 16.29 21.35 0.32
C ARG A 47 16.02 22.66 1.02
N ILE A 48 15.88 22.58 2.34
CA ILE A 48 15.82 23.74 3.24
C ILE A 48 17.21 24.34 3.32
N GLU A 49 17.35 25.61 2.91
CA GLU A 49 18.60 26.37 2.98
C GLU A 49 18.80 27.00 4.34
N SER A 50 17.75 27.66 4.86
CA SER A 50 17.80 28.32 6.16
C SER A 50 16.44 28.38 6.85
N VAL A 51 16.48 28.47 8.19
CA VAL A 51 15.30 28.60 9.07
C VAL A 51 15.64 29.58 10.20
N GLY A 52 14.88 30.65 10.35
CA GLY A 52 15.08 31.59 11.45
C GLY A 52 14.13 32.77 11.42
N ALA A 53 13.99 33.48 12.54
CA ALA A 53 13.19 34.72 12.60
C ALA A 53 13.73 35.77 11.62
N ASP A 54 15.07 35.87 11.54
CA ASP A 54 15.81 36.82 10.72
C ASP A 54 16.44 36.18 9.48
N ALA A 55 15.93 35.00 9.04
CA ALA A 55 16.45 34.36 7.85
C ALA A 55 16.26 35.29 6.62
N ALA A 56 17.37 35.63 5.96
CA ALA A 56 17.36 36.52 4.83
C ALA A 56 16.59 35.90 3.64
N VAL A 57 15.66 36.65 3.08
CA VAL A 57 14.96 36.28 1.84
C VAL A 57 15.87 36.61 0.66
N PRO A 58 16.38 35.63 -0.12
CA PRO A 58 17.26 35.93 -1.25
C PRO A 58 16.54 36.78 -2.30
N ALA A 59 17.30 37.68 -2.95
CA ALA A 59 16.77 38.49 -4.06
C ALA A 59 16.26 37.57 -5.18
N GLY A 60 15.06 37.85 -5.69
CA GLY A 60 14.40 37.02 -6.71
C GLY A 60 13.75 35.74 -6.21
N ALA A 61 13.78 35.44 -4.90
CA ALA A 61 13.03 34.32 -4.34
C ALA A 61 11.51 34.56 -4.52
N ARG A 62 10.80 33.48 -4.83
CA ARG A 62 9.34 33.46 -4.75
C ARG A 62 8.92 33.47 -3.28
N VAL A 63 8.21 34.50 -2.88
CA VAL A 63 7.75 34.61 -1.48
C VAL A 63 6.36 34.03 -1.32
N VAL A 64 6.21 33.12 -0.37
CA VAL A 64 4.94 32.60 0.15
C VAL A 64 4.69 33.31 1.49
N ASP A 65 3.68 34.16 1.54
CA ASP A 65 3.26 34.79 2.80
C ASP A 65 2.42 33.79 3.60
N ALA A 66 2.94 33.39 4.75
CA ALA A 66 2.35 32.40 5.65
C ALA A 66 1.92 33.03 6.99
N ALA A 67 1.67 34.34 7.01
CA ALA A 67 1.19 35.03 8.21
C ALA A 67 -0.13 34.41 8.71
N GLY A 68 -0.16 34.01 9.99
CA GLY A 68 -1.33 33.35 10.61
C GLY A 68 -1.41 31.85 10.37
N GLN A 69 -0.54 31.27 9.55
CA GLN A 69 -0.48 29.83 9.26
C GLN A 69 0.63 29.12 10.04
N THR A 70 0.48 27.82 10.22
CA THR A 70 1.51 26.95 10.83
C THR A 70 2.19 26.11 9.76
N LEU A 71 3.53 26.10 9.79
CA LEU A 71 4.36 25.25 8.94
C LEU A 71 4.89 24.08 9.75
N ILE A 72 4.62 22.86 9.30
CA ILE A 72 5.12 21.60 9.88
C ILE A 72 5.93 20.81 8.85
N PRO A 73 6.75 19.83 9.24
CA PRO A 73 7.29 18.85 8.30
C PRO A 73 6.15 18.07 7.63
N GLY A 74 6.39 17.53 6.46
CA GLY A 74 5.48 16.57 5.85
C GLY A 74 5.22 15.38 6.76
N LEU A 75 3.96 14.96 6.83
CA LEU A 75 3.50 13.86 7.66
C LEU A 75 3.94 12.50 7.08
N PHE A 76 4.06 11.52 7.96
CA PHE A 76 4.36 10.12 7.69
C PHE A 76 3.15 9.25 8.00
N ASP A 77 2.97 8.19 7.20
CA ASP A 77 2.11 7.05 7.52
C ASP A 77 2.92 5.76 7.37
N LEU A 78 3.30 5.17 8.51
CA LEU A 78 4.18 4.00 8.57
C LEU A 78 3.44 2.68 8.32
N HIS A 79 2.17 2.72 7.97
CA HIS A 79 1.39 1.51 7.74
C HIS A 79 0.18 1.76 6.84
N THR A 80 0.29 1.41 5.57
CA THR A 80 -0.80 1.54 4.60
C THR A 80 -0.85 0.39 3.59
N HIS A 81 -1.95 0.30 2.85
CA HIS A 81 -2.20 -0.65 1.77
C HIS A 81 -2.71 0.09 0.54
N LEU A 82 -1.78 0.62 -0.28
CA LEU A 82 -2.10 1.50 -1.43
C LEU A 82 -2.95 0.83 -2.50
N ALA A 83 -2.73 -0.47 -2.75
CA ALA A 83 -3.47 -1.22 -3.74
C ALA A 83 -4.83 -1.72 -3.24
N ALA A 84 -5.10 -1.63 -1.93
CA ALA A 84 -6.37 -2.00 -1.33
C ALA A 84 -7.35 -0.84 -1.33
N SER A 85 -8.65 -1.17 -1.35
CA SER A 85 -9.75 -0.21 -1.18
C SER A 85 -10.27 -0.27 0.25
N ALA A 86 -10.40 0.89 0.89
CA ALA A 86 -11.01 1.05 2.21
C ALA A 86 -12.47 0.51 2.31
N VAL A 87 -13.07 0.16 1.20
CA VAL A 87 -14.48 -0.22 1.10
C VAL A 87 -14.68 -1.71 0.90
N THR A 88 -13.97 -2.30 -0.02
CA THR A 88 -14.22 -3.66 -0.50
C THR A 88 -12.99 -4.58 -0.40
N GLY A 89 -11.81 -4.06 -0.08
CA GLY A 89 -10.56 -4.79 -0.17
C GLY A 89 -10.10 -5.10 -1.59
N ILE A 90 -10.77 -4.52 -2.61
CA ILE A 90 -10.40 -4.66 -4.01
C ILE A 90 -9.30 -3.66 -4.37
N SER A 91 -8.42 -4.03 -5.30
CA SER A 91 -7.40 -3.15 -5.84
C SER A 91 -8.01 -1.84 -6.36
N GLY A 92 -7.73 -0.75 -5.69
CA GLY A 92 -8.16 0.59 -6.03
C GLY A 92 -7.26 1.25 -7.08
N ASP A 93 -7.52 2.52 -7.35
CA ASP A 93 -6.61 3.40 -8.09
C ASP A 93 -5.51 3.89 -7.17
N TRP A 94 -4.38 3.15 -7.10
CA TRP A 94 -3.29 3.49 -6.21
C TRP A 94 -2.72 4.90 -6.43
N GLY A 95 -2.80 5.42 -7.66
CA GLY A 95 -2.38 6.79 -7.94
C GLY A 95 -3.34 7.84 -7.34
N LYS A 96 -4.64 7.57 -7.26
CA LYS A 96 -5.59 8.41 -6.53
C LYS A 96 -5.41 8.30 -5.02
N ASN A 97 -5.15 7.09 -4.52
CA ASN A 97 -4.83 6.88 -3.11
C ASN A 97 -3.60 7.67 -2.69
N LEU A 98 -2.56 7.72 -3.52
CA LEU A 98 -1.36 8.54 -3.28
C LEU A 98 -1.68 10.04 -3.28
N LYS A 99 -2.55 10.52 -4.18
CA LYS A 99 -2.98 11.93 -4.18
C LYS A 99 -3.75 12.30 -2.91
N ALA A 100 -4.55 11.36 -2.35
CA ALA A 100 -5.25 11.58 -1.09
C ALA A 100 -4.27 11.82 0.07
N TYR A 101 -3.16 11.09 0.12
CA TYR A 101 -2.09 11.35 1.08
C TYR A 101 -1.51 12.75 0.93
N LEU A 102 -1.14 13.15 -0.29
CA LEU A 102 -0.59 14.49 -0.54
C LEU A 102 -1.59 15.59 -0.19
N ALA A 103 -2.89 15.43 -0.51
CA ALA A 103 -3.93 16.39 -0.18
C ALA A 103 -4.08 16.59 1.34
N CYS A 104 -3.72 15.57 2.13
CA CYS A 104 -3.69 15.61 3.58
C CYS A 104 -2.32 16.00 4.17
N GLY A 105 -1.34 16.40 3.36
CA GLY A 105 -0.01 16.77 3.84
C GLY A 105 0.88 15.58 4.21
N VAL A 106 0.48 14.34 3.88
CA VAL A 106 1.32 13.16 4.07
C VAL A 106 2.29 13.06 2.90
N THR A 107 3.58 13.13 3.21
CA THR A 107 4.67 13.16 2.20
C THR A 107 5.48 11.87 2.15
N PHE A 108 5.20 10.93 3.06
CA PHE A 108 5.89 9.65 3.16
C PHE A 108 4.95 8.55 3.64
N VAL A 109 4.97 7.38 2.97
CA VAL A 109 4.15 6.23 3.34
C VAL A 109 4.94 4.91 3.22
N ASP A 110 4.63 3.94 4.10
CA ASP A 110 5.08 2.55 3.97
C ASP A 110 3.92 1.69 3.43
N ASP A 111 4.05 1.16 2.21
CA ASP A 111 3.04 0.32 1.58
C ASP A 111 3.28 -1.17 1.83
N PHE A 112 2.29 -1.84 2.39
CA PHE A 112 2.27 -3.28 2.66
C PHE A 112 1.40 -4.08 1.69
N SER A 113 0.90 -3.47 0.60
CA SER A 113 0.03 -4.14 -0.37
C SER A 113 0.73 -4.56 -1.66
N ALA A 114 1.94 -4.06 -1.92
CA ALA A 114 2.72 -4.46 -3.07
C ALA A 114 3.54 -5.73 -2.79
N TYR A 115 3.81 -6.52 -3.83
CA TYR A 115 4.75 -7.63 -3.78
C TYR A 115 5.96 -7.38 -4.69
N GLY A 116 7.01 -8.17 -4.55
CA GLY A 116 8.33 -7.89 -5.13
C GLY A 116 8.33 -7.48 -6.60
N GLU A 117 7.56 -8.16 -7.45
CA GLU A 117 7.47 -7.83 -8.89
C GLU A 117 6.88 -6.42 -9.16
N MET A 118 6.12 -5.86 -8.23
CA MET A 118 5.55 -4.52 -8.37
C MET A 118 6.55 -3.41 -8.03
N PHE A 119 7.62 -3.70 -7.28
CA PHE A 119 8.49 -2.66 -6.72
C PHE A 119 9.22 -1.84 -7.79
N ALA A 120 9.85 -2.50 -8.75
CA ALA A 120 10.59 -1.81 -9.78
C ALA A 120 9.70 -0.93 -10.69
N PRO A 121 8.57 -1.42 -11.23
CA PRO A 121 7.70 -0.58 -12.05
C PRO A 121 7.04 0.55 -11.24
N MET A 122 6.61 0.33 -9.99
CA MET A 122 6.07 1.40 -9.15
C MET A 122 7.09 2.51 -8.91
N ARG A 123 8.33 2.15 -8.56
CA ARG A 123 9.42 3.12 -8.37
C ARG A 123 9.72 3.90 -9.65
N ARG A 124 9.73 3.24 -10.82
CA ARG A 124 9.91 3.92 -12.12
C ARG A 124 8.83 4.96 -12.37
N LEU A 125 7.56 4.61 -12.14
CA LEU A 125 6.43 5.52 -12.37
C LEU A 125 6.44 6.72 -11.43
N LEU A 126 6.77 6.50 -10.15
CA LEU A 126 6.90 7.57 -9.16
C LEU A 126 8.10 8.48 -9.47
N ALA A 127 9.26 7.92 -9.77
CA ALA A 127 10.47 8.69 -10.09
C ALA A 127 10.33 9.50 -11.38
N ALA A 128 9.61 8.98 -12.37
CA ALA A 128 9.31 9.70 -13.62
C ALA A 128 8.19 10.75 -13.48
N GLY A 129 7.53 10.82 -12.32
CA GLY A 129 6.35 11.68 -12.12
C GLY A 129 5.12 11.26 -12.93
N ALA A 130 5.12 10.06 -13.53
CA ALA A 130 3.97 9.53 -14.25
C ALA A 130 2.80 9.22 -13.31
N VAL A 131 3.12 8.85 -12.07
CA VAL A 131 2.17 8.79 -10.96
C VAL A 131 2.64 9.76 -9.89
N GLN A 132 1.78 10.72 -9.55
CA GLN A 132 2.05 11.71 -8.51
C GLN A 132 1.67 11.16 -7.15
N GLY A 133 2.60 11.21 -6.19
CA GLY A 133 2.38 10.71 -4.84
C GLY A 133 3.46 11.17 -3.85
N PRO A 134 3.28 10.84 -2.56
CA PRO A 134 4.33 10.97 -1.55
C PRO A 134 5.51 10.05 -1.89
N ARG A 135 6.54 10.08 -1.08
CA ARG A 135 7.58 9.05 -1.10
C ARG A 135 7.01 7.75 -0.59
N VAL A 136 7.29 6.66 -1.26
CA VAL A 136 6.73 5.35 -0.93
C VAL A 136 7.85 4.37 -0.63
N ASN A 137 7.84 3.81 0.56
CA ASN A 137 8.55 2.57 0.87
C ASN A 137 7.67 1.37 0.48
N LEU A 138 8.27 0.35 -0.09
CA LEU A 138 7.62 -0.88 -0.50
C LEU A 138 8.09 -2.03 0.39
N ALA A 139 7.14 -2.72 1.02
CA ALA A 139 7.40 -3.75 2.00
C ALA A 139 7.27 -5.16 1.43
N SER A 140 8.26 -6.02 1.68
CA SER A 140 8.10 -7.46 1.53
C SER A 140 7.56 -8.10 2.81
N ARG A 141 6.75 -9.16 2.68
CA ARG A 141 6.03 -9.78 3.79
C ARG A 141 6.43 -11.23 3.99
N ILE A 142 6.56 -11.61 5.27
CA ILE A 142 6.79 -12.99 5.72
C ILE A 142 5.80 -13.29 6.83
N GLY A 143 5.06 -14.40 6.70
CA GLY A 143 4.09 -14.87 7.67
C GLY A 143 4.29 -16.35 8.02
N SER A 144 3.49 -16.85 8.93
CA SER A 144 3.43 -18.30 9.24
C SER A 144 2.32 -18.96 8.40
N PRO A 145 2.45 -20.25 8.05
CA PRO A 145 1.38 -21.00 7.40
C PRO A 145 0.06 -20.92 8.17
N ALA A 146 -1.04 -20.63 7.49
CA ALA A 146 -2.35 -20.39 8.09
C ALA A 146 -2.36 -19.28 9.18
N GLY A 147 -1.39 -18.35 9.12
CA GLY A 147 -1.30 -17.19 9.97
C GLY A 147 -1.93 -15.96 9.35
N HIS A 148 -1.89 -14.84 10.08
CA HIS A 148 -2.31 -13.56 9.52
C HIS A 148 -1.40 -13.14 8.36
N GLY A 149 -2.02 -12.60 7.31
CA GLY A 149 -1.34 -12.19 6.07
C GLY A 149 -1.20 -13.31 5.04
N THR A 150 -1.39 -14.59 5.43
CA THR A 150 -1.42 -15.74 4.52
C THR A 150 -2.84 -16.27 4.31
N GLU A 151 -3.76 -16.02 5.25
CA GLU A 151 -5.18 -16.42 5.18
C GLU A 151 -6.02 -15.61 4.20
N ALA A 152 -5.48 -14.55 3.63
CA ALA A 152 -6.25 -13.62 2.79
C ALA A 152 -6.49 -14.11 1.35
N GLY A 153 -5.89 -15.23 0.94
CA GLY A 153 -6.09 -15.81 -0.39
C GLY A 153 -5.40 -15.03 -1.53
N TRP A 154 -4.42 -14.16 -1.20
CA TRP A 154 -3.70 -13.35 -2.20
C TRP A 154 -2.56 -14.10 -2.90
N GLY A 155 -2.33 -15.37 -2.54
CA GLY A 155 -1.26 -16.19 -3.08
C GLY A 155 0.06 -16.14 -2.31
N ASP A 156 0.86 -17.17 -2.52
CA ASP A 156 2.12 -17.38 -1.79
C ASP A 156 3.18 -16.34 -2.09
N PHE A 157 3.11 -15.68 -3.24
CA PHE A 157 4.03 -14.63 -3.66
C PHE A 157 3.85 -13.32 -2.88
N MET A 158 2.67 -13.08 -2.31
CA MET A 158 2.35 -11.86 -1.57
C MET A 158 2.93 -11.88 -0.16
N THR A 159 2.87 -13.04 0.52
CA THR A 159 3.43 -13.26 1.85
C THR A 159 4.10 -14.62 1.88
N LEU A 160 5.44 -14.66 1.97
CA LEU A 160 6.15 -15.93 2.04
C LEU A 160 5.92 -16.60 3.39
N GLU A 161 5.59 -17.90 3.37
CA GLU A 161 5.33 -18.67 4.57
C GLU A 161 6.63 -19.25 5.14
N THR A 162 6.84 -19.07 6.44
CA THR A 162 7.98 -19.64 7.17
C THR A 162 7.58 -20.11 8.56
N SER A 163 8.16 -21.22 9.01
CA SER A 163 7.94 -21.81 10.34
C SER A 163 9.24 -21.99 11.13
N THR A 164 10.39 -21.92 10.47
CA THR A 164 11.72 -22.14 11.07
C THR A 164 12.69 -21.04 10.66
N ALA A 165 13.76 -20.87 11.43
CA ALA A 165 14.84 -19.93 11.10
C ALA A 165 15.48 -20.23 9.73
N GLU A 166 15.65 -21.51 9.38
CA GLU A 166 16.22 -21.91 8.09
C GLU A 166 15.33 -21.47 6.91
N GLN A 167 14.01 -21.72 7.03
CA GLN A 167 13.04 -21.23 6.02
C GLN A 167 13.03 -19.71 5.95
N ALA A 168 13.15 -19.01 7.09
CA ALA A 168 13.24 -17.56 7.15
C ALA A 168 14.44 -17.03 6.38
N HIS A 169 15.64 -17.59 6.57
CA HIS A 169 16.84 -17.25 5.81
C HIS A 169 16.65 -17.50 4.30
N ALA A 170 15.98 -18.58 3.90
CA ALA A 170 15.68 -18.87 2.49
C ALA A 170 14.71 -17.82 1.91
N ALA A 171 13.62 -17.51 2.62
CA ALA A 171 12.66 -16.47 2.23
C ALA A 171 13.31 -15.10 2.11
N MET A 172 14.15 -14.71 3.08
CA MET A 172 14.86 -13.43 3.04
C MET A 172 15.77 -13.30 1.83
N ARG A 173 16.51 -14.37 1.45
CA ARG A 173 17.32 -14.34 0.21
C ARG A 173 16.47 -14.05 -1.03
N THR A 174 15.28 -14.63 -1.12
CA THR A 174 14.34 -14.39 -2.23
C THR A 174 13.83 -12.95 -2.22
N LEU A 175 13.39 -12.46 -1.06
CA LEU A 175 12.78 -11.12 -0.94
C LEU A 175 13.80 -9.99 -1.13
N LEU A 176 15.02 -10.14 -0.62
CA LEU A 176 16.08 -9.13 -0.76
C LEU A 176 16.48 -8.87 -2.21
N ALA A 177 16.27 -9.85 -3.12
CA ALA A 177 16.50 -9.66 -4.56
C ALA A 177 15.61 -8.55 -5.16
N TYR A 178 14.41 -8.32 -4.61
CA TYR A 178 13.49 -7.25 -5.01
C TYR A 178 13.81 -5.89 -4.38
N LYS A 179 14.81 -5.82 -3.49
CA LYS A 179 15.23 -4.60 -2.78
C LYS A 179 14.08 -3.93 -2.03
N PRO A 180 13.42 -4.63 -1.10
CA PRO A 180 12.40 -4.01 -0.27
C PRO A 180 12.98 -2.88 0.59
N ASP A 181 12.16 -1.86 0.89
CA ASP A 181 12.56 -0.77 1.77
C ASP A 181 12.34 -1.15 3.24
N VAL A 182 11.34 -2.02 3.51
CA VAL A 182 11.02 -2.57 4.83
C VAL A 182 10.61 -4.03 4.72
N ILE A 183 10.74 -4.78 5.82
CA ILE A 183 10.23 -6.15 5.96
C ILE A 183 9.06 -6.14 6.94
N LYS A 184 7.96 -6.79 6.57
CA LYS A 184 6.78 -7.00 7.41
C LYS A 184 6.72 -8.44 7.90
N VAL A 185 6.58 -8.63 9.21
CA VAL A 185 6.32 -9.92 9.85
C VAL A 185 5.00 -9.89 10.62
N PHE A 186 4.50 -11.08 11.01
CA PHE A 186 3.23 -11.23 11.73
C PHE A 186 3.45 -12.13 12.95
N THR A 187 3.22 -11.60 14.17
CA THR A 187 3.46 -12.33 15.42
C THR A 187 2.20 -12.91 16.03
N ASP A 188 1.02 -12.52 15.59
CA ASP A 188 -0.26 -13.05 16.07
C ASP A 188 -1.39 -12.84 15.06
N GLY A 189 -2.56 -13.41 15.36
CA GLY A 189 -3.79 -13.18 14.61
C GLY A 189 -4.34 -11.78 14.87
N TRP A 190 -4.76 -11.09 13.81
CA TRP A 190 -5.34 -9.75 13.91
C TRP A 190 -6.74 -9.71 14.53
N ARG A 191 -7.30 -10.87 14.85
CA ARG A 191 -8.71 -11.00 15.19
C ARG A 191 -8.91 -11.08 16.68
N TYR A 192 -9.12 -9.98 17.29
CA TYR A 192 -9.48 -9.87 18.69
C TYR A 192 -10.72 -10.70 19.04
N GLY A 193 -10.54 -11.91 19.56
CA GLY A 193 -11.61 -12.77 20.03
C GLY A 193 -12.50 -13.39 18.93
N MET A 194 -12.08 -13.36 17.67
CA MET A 194 -12.73 -14.11 16.60
C MET A 194 -12.02 -15.44 16.40
N ALA A 195 -12.77 -16.54 16.49
CA ALA A 195 -12.28 -17.86 16.14
C ALA A 195 -12.17 -18.00 14.59
N PRO A 196 -11.27 -18.85 14.06
CA PRO A 196 -10.28 -19.67 14.75
C PRO A 196 -9.04 -18.86 15.12
N ASN A 197 -8.24 -19.42 16.02
CA ASN A 197 -6.91 -18.88 16.29
C ASN A 197 -6.02 -19.09 15.06
N LEU A 198 -5.45 -18.01 14.58
CA LEU A 198 -4.43 -18.07 13.53
C LEU A 198 -3.10 -18.54 14.12
N THR A 199 -2.28 -19.17 13.30
CA THR A 199 -0.92 -19.50 13.71
C THR A 199 -0.09 -18.24 13.89
N SER A 200 0.88 -18.28 14.77
CA SER A 200 1.77 -17.16 15.08
C SER A 200 3.21 -17.55 14.79
N MET A 201 4.01 -16.59 14.33
CA MET A 201 5.43 -16.82 14.10
C MET A 201 6.18 -16.86 15.45
N ASN A 202 7.04 -17.85 15.64
CA ASN A 202 7.84 -17.96 16.86
C ASN A 202 9.01 -16.96 16.89
N GLN A 203 9.54 -16.72 18.08
CA GLN A 203 10.60 -15.73 18.31
C GLN A 203 11.88 -16.04 17.51
N GLU A 204 12.27 -17.31 17.38
CA GLU A 204 13.50 -17.72 16.68
C GLU A 204 13.40 -17.41 15.18
N THR A 205 12.27 -17.74 14.55
CA THR A 205 12.01 -17.42 13.14
C THR A 205 12.04 -15.92 12.88
N ILE A 206 11.40 -15.12 13.75
CA ILE A 206 11.41 -13.65 13.63
C ILE A 206 12.83 -13.12 13.81
N ALA A 207 13.59 -13.63 14.79
CA ALA A 207 14.97 -13.19 15.03
C ALA A 207 15.89 -13.46 13.83
N ALA A 208 15.68 -14.57 13.11
CA ALA A 208 16.41 -14.86 11.87
C ALA A 208 16.07 -13.84 10.77
N ILE A 209 14.79 -13.51 10.60
CA ILE A 209 14.35 -12.47 9.65
C ILE A 209 14.97 -11.11 9.99
N VAL A 210 14.91 -10.72 11.28
CA VAL A 210 15.48 -9.45 11.77
C VAL A 210 16.98 -9.40 11.52
N ALA A 211 17.71 -10.48 11.77
CA ALA A 211 19.16 -10.53 11.55
C ALA A 211 19.51 -10.30 10.07
N ASP A 212 18.82 -10.97 9.14
CA ASP A 212 19.06 -10.81 7.71
C ASP A 212 18.66 -9.42 7.20
N ALA A 213 17.51 -8.89 7.67
CA ALA A 213 17.06 -7.55 7.32
C ALA A 213 18.05 -6.48 7.80
N HIS A 214 18.48 -6.55 9.06
CA HIS A 214 19.45 -5.61 9.62
C HIS A 214 20.82 -5.71 8.95
N ALA A 215 21.26 -6.92 8.56
CA ALA A 215 22.48 -7.09 7.76
C ALA A 215 22.38 -6.39 6.39
N ALA A 216 21.18 -6.28 5.83
CA ALA A 216 20.89 -5.53 4.60
C ALA A 216 20.59 -4.04 4.84
N GLY A 217 20.60 -3.55 6.09
CA GLY A 217 20.26 -2.17 6.45
C GLY A 217 18.76 -1.85 6.39
N ILE A 218 17.90 -2.87 6.44
CA ILE A 218 16.43 -2.76 6.29
C ILE A 218 15.76 -2.91 7.66
N LYS A 219 14.74 -2.08 7.92
CA LYS A 219 13.92 -2.13 9.12
C LYS A 219 12.85 -3.22 9.06
N VAL A 220 12.51 -3.78 10.22
CA VAL A 220 11.46 -4.81 10.36
C VAL A 220 10.30 -4.24 11.16
N LEU A 221 9.12 -4.24 10.54
CA LEU A 221 7.85 -3.87 11.16
C LEU A 221 7.02 -5.14 11.36
N THR A 222 6.31 -5.25 12.47
CA THR A 222 5.45 -6.41 12.74
C THR A 222 3.98 -6.03 12.84
N HIS A 223 3.11 -6.95 12.43
CA HIS A 223 1.74 -6.97 12.90
C HIS A 223 1.71 -7.64 14.28
N THR A 224 1.16 -6.97 15.29
CA THR A 224 0.89 -7.56 16.61
C THR A 224 -0.23 -6.82 17.32
N VAL A 225 -1.17 -7.55 17.88
CA VAL A 225 -2.37 -7.00 18.53
C VAL A 225 -2.56 -7.53 19.96
N THR A 226 -1.68 -8.44 20.38
CA THR A 226 -1.69 -9.05 21.72
C THR A 226 -0.44 -8.66 22.52
N LEU A 227 -0.58 -8.65 23.83
CA LEU A 227 0.55 -8.36 24.75
C LEU A 227 1.68 -9.40 24.58
N GLU A 228 1.33 -10.68 24.45
CA GLU A 228 2.33 -11.73 24.32
C GLU A 228 3.02 -11.67 22.94
N GLY A 229 2.25 -11.44 21.86
CA GLY A 229 2.80 -11.23 20.52
C GLY A 229 3.78 -10.05 20.49
N ALA A 230 3.45 -8.95 21.17
CA ALA A 230 4.31 -7.78 21.29
C ALA A 230 5.64 -8.10 22.01
N LYS A 231 5.59 -8.91 23.08
CA LYS A 231 6.80 -9.35 23.79
C LYS A 231 7.68 -10.25 22.92
N ILE A 232 7.08 -11.20 22.22
CA ILE A 232 7.80 -12.11 21.29
C ILE A 232 8.49 -11.28 20.19
N ALA A 233 7.78 -10.37 19.53
CA ALA A 233 8.31 -9.52 18.48
C ALA A 233 9.45 -8.61 18.98
N ALA A 234 9.24 -7.95 20.11
CA ALA A 234 10.23 -7.05 20.68
C ALA A 234 11.51 -7.80 21.13
N ARG A 235 11.38 -8.99 21.75
CA ARG A 235 12.53 -9.85 22.09
C ARG A 235 13.30 -10.29 20.86
N ALA A 236 12.61 -10.62 19.77
CA ALA A 236 13.22 -10.96 18.50
C ALA A 236 13.97 -9.79 17.84
N GLY A 237 13.71 -8.55 18.25
CA GLY A 237 14.44 -7.37 17.83
C GLY A 237 13.80 -6.60 16.68
N VAL A 238 12.49 -6.70 16.47
CA VAL A 238 11.78 -5.86 15.50
C VAL A 238 11.92 -4.38 15.81
N ASP A 239 12.00 -3.53 14.80
CA ASP A 239 12.19 -2.09 14.96
C ASP A 239 10.88 -1.38 15.33
N VAL A 240 9.75 -1.85 14.81
CA VAL A 240 8.44 -1.22 15.01
C VAL A 240 7.39 -2.28 15.33
N LEU A 241 6.69 -2.10 16.45
CA LEU A 241 5.44 -2.80 16.74
C LEU A 241 4.30 -2.04 16.08
N ALA A 242 3.69 -2.63 15.05
CA ALA A 242 2.52 -2.07 14.42
C ALA A 242 1.26 -2.79 14.88
N HIS A 243 0.24 -1.99 15.02
CA HIS A 243 -1.07 -2.12 15.62
C HIS A 243 -1.08 -1.99 17.13
N GLY A 244 -2.26 -1.62 17.64
CA GLY A 244 -2.47 -1.43 19.07
C GLY A 244 -2.66 -2.76 19.81
N ILE A 245 -2.01 -2.89 20.96
CA ILE A 245 -2.25 -4.01 21.89
C ILE A 245 -3.65 -3.83 22.48
N GLY A 246 -4.58 -4.71 22.13
CA GLY A 246 -6.00 -4.55 22.44
C GLY A 246 -6.61 -5.67 23.30
N ASP A 247 -5.81 -6.62 23.78
CA ASP A 247 -6.23 -7.74 24.62
C ASP A 247 -5.90 -7.56 26.10
N ALA A 248 -4.87 -6.77 26.42
CA ALA A 248 -4.37 -6.56 27.77
C ALA A 248 -3.66 -5.21 27.91
N THR A 249 -3.47 -4.77 29.16
CA THR A 249 -2.64 -3.60 29.49
C THR A 249 -1.16 -3.91 29.31
N ALA A 250 -0.43 -3.02 28.63
CA ALA A 250 1.03 -3.07 28.51
C ALA A 250 1.68 -3.11 29.89
N ASP A 251 2.37 -4.19 30.20
CA ASP A 251 2.98 -4.43 31.50
C ASP A 251 4.44 -3.91 31.57
N ARG A 252 5.00 -3.96 32.78
CA ARG A 252 6.37 -3.50 33.03
C ARG A 252 7.38 -4.27 32.18
N GLU A 253 7.18 -5.58 31.99
CA GLU A 253 8.11 -6.41 31.23
C GLU A 253 8.18 -5.94 29.76
N LEU A 254 7.03 -5.73 29.10
CA LEU A 254 7.01 -5.21 27.74
C LEU A 254 7.73 -3.85 27.64
N ILE A 255 7.45 -2.93 28.58
CA ILE A 255 8.09 -1.60 28.60
C ILE A 255 9.62 -1.73 28.70
N GLU A 256 10.13 -2.59 29.59
CA GLU A 256 11.56 -2.84 29.74
C GLU A 256 12.19 -3.42 28.45
N ILE A 257 11.51 -4.36 27.79
CA ILE A 257 11.98 -4.93 26.53
C ILE A 257 12.03 -3.86 25.43
N LEU A 258 10.96 -3.07 25.26
CA LEU A 258 10.88 -2.02 24.24
C LEU A 258 12.00 -0.97 24.43
N LYS A 259 12.27 -0.56 25.68
CA LYS A 259 13.39 0.35 26.00
C LYS A 259 14.73 -0.26 25.65
N ALA A 260 14.98 -1.50 26.07
CA ALA A 260 16.24 -2.20 25.83
C ALA A 260 16.52 -2.39 24.33
N LYS A 261 15.48 -2.67 23.56
CA LYS A 261 15.55 -2.91 22.11
C LYS A 261 15.40 -1.64 21.26
N ARG A 262 15.01 -0.50 21.87
CA ARG A 262 14.72 0.76 21.19
C ARG A 262 13.61 0.63 20.13
N THR A 263 12.62 -0.20 20.42
CA THR A 263 11.49 -0.48 19.53
C THR A 263 10.50 0.68 19.55
N PHE A 264 10.01 1.07 18.39
CA PHE A 264 8.95 2.06 18.20
C PHE A 264 7.57 1.41 18.29
N TYR A 265 6.56 2.19 18.67
CA TYR A 265 5.17 1.75 18.72
C TYR A 265 4.33 2.58 17.75
N VAL A 266 3.58 1.89 16.85
CA VAL A 266 2.70 2.50 15.85
C VAL A 266 1.31 1.90 16.01
N PRO A 267 0.40 2.51 16.79
CA PRO A 267 -0.82 1.87 17.28
C PRO A 267 -1.91 1.67 16.22
N THR A 268 -1.89 2.40 15.11
CA THR A 268 -2.93 2.37 14.05
C THR A 268 -4.35 2.42 14.61
N LEU A 269 -4.63 3.38 15.50
CA LEU A 269 -5.93 3.50 16.18
C LEU A 269 -7.07 3.67 15.19
N ALA A 270 -6.82 4.37 14.08
CA ALA A 270 -7.83 4.70 13.07
C ALA A 270 -8.51 3.46 12.47
N VAL A 271 -7.81 2.31 12.32
CA VAL A 271 -8.43 1.08 11.79
C VAL A 271 -9.34 0.39 12.79
N TYR A 272 -9.15 0.64 14.09
CA TYR A 272 -9.92 0.05 15.17
C TYR A 272 -11.02 0.98 15.70
N GLU A 273 -11.02 2.25 15.27
CA GLU A 273 -12.06 3.19 15.62
C GLU A 273 -13.43 2.71 15.12
N ARG A 274 -14.47 2.93 15.93
CA ARG A 274 -15.83 2.56 15.56
C ARG A 274 -16.35 3.52 14.48
N HIS A 275 -16.58 2.97 13.28
CA HIS A 275 -17.04 3.74 12.12
C HIS A 275 -18.58 3.87 12.05
N ASP A 276 -19.29 3.74 13.16
CA ASP A 276 -20.73 3.97 13.28
C ASP A 276 -21.11 5.46 13.35
N LEU A 277 -20.11 6.33 13.53
CA LEU A 277 -20.30 7.78 13.48
C LEU A 277 -20.40 8.29 12.04
N ALA A 278 -21.18 9.34 11.84
CA ALA A 278 -21.27 10.03 10.56
C ALA A 278 -19.86 10.42 10.09
N ARG A 279 -19.43 9.84 8.99
CA ARG A 279 -18.06 10.08 8.47
C ARG A 279 -17.91 11.54 8.10
N PRO A 280 -16.81 12.20 8.49
CA PRO A 280 -16.56 13.58 8.10
C PRO A 280 -16.64 13.75 6.58
N ALA A 281 -17.24 14.84 6.12
CA ALA A 281 -17.38 15.14 4.68
C ALA A 281 -16.02 15.08 3.96
N ARG A 282 -14.95 15.58 4.60
CA ARG A 282 -13.59 15.56 4.06
C ARG A 282 -13.09 14.14 3.74
N ALA A 283 -13.38 13.15 4.59
CA ALA A 283 -13.00 11.75 4.33
C ALA A 283 -13.63 11.22 3.04
N LEU A 284 -14.89 11.61 2.79
CA LEU A 284 -15.62 11.23 1.58
C LEU A 284 -15.11 11.97 0.33
N ASP A 285 -14.65 13.21 0.48
CA ASP A 285 -14.12 14.01 -0.64
C ASP A 285 -12.76 13.49 -1.13
N LEU A 286 -12.06 12.69 -0.32
CA LEU A 286 -10.80 12.02 -0.68
C LEU A 286 -11.00 10.62 -1.32
N LEU A 287 -12.23 10.18 -1.50
CA LEU A 287 -12.53 8.94 -2.21
C LEU A 287 -12.81 9.22 -3.68
N ASP A 288 -12.35 8.33 -4.56
CA ASP A 288 -12.80 8.36 -5.94
C ASP A 288 -14.33 8.08 -6.03
N PRO A 289 -15.00 8.51 -7.11
CA PRO A 289 -16.46 8.44 -7.21
C PRO A 289 -17.04 7.03 -7.03
N ASP A 290 -16.38 5.99 -7.52
CA ASP A 290 -16.86 4.61 -7.40
C ASP A 290 -16.75 4.11 -5.95
N ALA A 291 -15.61 4.39 -5.30
CA ALA A 291 -15.42 4.08 -3.89
C ALA A 291 -16.42 4.84 -2.99
N ARG A 292 -16.67 6.13 -3.30
CA ARG A 292 -17.65 6.95 -2.58
C ARG A 292 -19.09 6.39 -2.66
N GLU A 293 -19.49 5.92 -3.85
CA GLU A 293 -20.80 5.30 -4.05
C GLU A 293 -20.95 4.00 -3.23
N ILE A 294 -19.91 3.14 -3.24
CA ILE A 294 -19.91 1.89 -2.47
C ILE A 294 -20.00 2.17 -0.96
N VAL A 295 -19.23 3.15 -0.45
CA VAL A 295 -19.31 3.58 0.96
C VAL A 295 -20.71 4.06 1.32
N GLY A 296 -21.33 4.85 0.46
CA GLY A 296 -22.69 5.35 0.67
C GLY A 296 -23.72 4.21 0.80
N ARG A 297 -23.61 3.19 -0.06
CA ARG A 297 -24.47 2.00 0.00
C ARG A 297 -24.20 1.15 1.25
N ALA A 298 -22.93 0.94 1.62
CA ALA A 298 -22.58 0.15 2.80
C ALA A 298 -23.03 0.82 4.11
N ALA A 299 -22.99 2.14 4.20
CA ALA A 299 -23.49 2.89 5.35
C ALA A 299 -25.00 2.70 5.58
N ALA A 300 -25.78 2.50 4.51
CA ALA A 300 -27.22 2.24 4.59
C ALA A 300 -27.57 0.83 5.12
N VAL A 301 -26.62 -0.11 5.13
CA VAL A 301 -26.84 -1.53 5.52
C VAL A 301 -26.31 -1.85 6.92
N ARG A 302 -25.45 -1.01 7.51
CA ARG A 302 -24.83 -1.28 8.82
C ARG A 302 -25.77 -0.88 9.97
N THR A 303 -26.50 -1.84 10.47
CA THR A 303 -27.06 -1.84 11.82
C THR A 303 -26.38 -2.93 12.63
N GLU A 304 -25.81 -2.51 13.79
CA GLU A 304 -25.51 -3.33 14.95
C GLU A 304 -24.41 -4.42 14.85
N ALA A 305 -23.29 -4.18 15.51
CA ALA A 305 -22.71 -5.11 16.50
C ALA A 305 -21.57 -4.40 17.25
N SER A 306 -21.90 -3.70 18.28
CA SER A 306 -20.93 -3.19 19.25
C SER A 306 -21.23 -3.81 20.61
N GLY A 307 -20.66 -5.00 20.81
CA GLY A 307 -20.69 -5.64 22.14
C GLY A 307 -19.55 -5.09 23.02
N GLY A 308 -19.70 -5.22 24.34
CA GLY A 308 -18.73 -4.75 25.34
C GLY A 308 -17.26 -5.24 25.15
N ALA A 309 -17.02 -6.22 24.26
CA ALA A 309 -15.69 -6.65 23.88
C ALA A 309 -14.95 -5.61 23.01
N ALA A 310 -15.63 -4.98 22.06
CA ALA A 310 -15.04 -3.93 21.22
C ALA A 310 -14.73 -2.66 22.04
N GLU A 311 -15.61 -2.33 23.00
CA GLU A 311 -15.38 -1.21 23.91
C GLU A 311 -14.20 -1.46 24.86
N ARG A 312 -14.09 -2.64 25.45
CA ARG A 312 -12.92 -3.01 26.27
C ARG A 312 -11.62 -2.94 25.47
N ARG A 313 -11.61 -3.43 24.23
CA ARG A 313 -10.47 -3.33 23.32
C ARG A 313 -10.08 -1.88 23.10
N TRP A 314 -11.04 -1.02 22.79
CA TRP A 314 -10.79 0.40 22.56
C TRP A 314 -10.15 1.07 23.79
N HIS A 315 -10.61 0.73 24.99
CA HIS A 315 -9.97 1.18 26.21
C HIS A 315 -8.51 0.72 26.34
N PHE A 316 -8.22 -0.55 26.04
CA PHE A 316 -6.83 -1.03 26.05
C PHE A 316 -5.97 -0.29 25.01
N LEU A 317 -6.50 -0.06 23.82
CA LEU A 317 -5.76 0.64 22.75
C LEU A 317 -5.34 2.04 23.20
N LEU A 318 -6.26 2.85 23.72
CA LEU A 318 -5.97 4.20 24.19
C LEU A 318 -5.07 4.20 25.44
N ASP A 319 -5.36 3.34 26.42
CA ASP A 319 -4.56 3.24 27.64
C ASP A 319 -3.11 2.80 27.37
N ASN A 320 -2.91 1.86 26.45
CA ASN A 320 -1.58 1.40 26.08
C ASN A 320 -0.77 2.46 25.34
N VAL A 321 -1.38 3.27 24.47
CA VAL A 321 -0.69 4.44 23.88
C VAL A 321 -0.22 5.39 24.98
N ARG A 322 -1.10 5.77 25.89
CA ARG A 322 -0.77 6.65 27.02
C ARG A 322 0.36 6.08 27.88
N ARG A 323 0.25 4.82 28.31
CA ARG A 323 1.25 4.15 29.17
C ARG A 323 2.62 4.04 28.51
N LEU A 324 2.66 3.67 27.24
CA LEU A 324 3.93 3.56 26.51
C LEU A 324 4.54 4.92 26.28
N HIS A 325 3.73 5.94 25.97
CA HIS A 325 4.20 7.33 25.86
C HIS A 325 4.75 7.86 27.19
N GLU A 326 4.03 7.71 28.30
CA GLU A 326 4.49 8.08 29.65
C GLU A 326 5.78 7.34 30.05
N ALA A 327 5.95 6.11 29.55
CA ALA A 327 7.19 5.35 29.73
C ALA A 327 8.33 5.78 28.79
N ALA A 328 8.15 6.82 27.98
CA ALA A 328 9.09 7.32 26.97
C ALA A 328 9.42 6.29 25.87
N ILE A 329 8.49 5.39 25.53
CA ILE A 329 8.55 4.60 24.30
C ILE A 329 8.14 5.52 23.14
N PRO A 330 8.96 5.62 22.07
CA PRO A 330 8.63 6.49 20.95
C PRO A 330 7.40 5.98 20.20
N VAL A 331 6.37 6.84 20.10
CA VAL A 331 5.12 6.55 19.36
C VAL A 331 5.19 7.21 17.99
N GLY A 332 5.06 6.44 16.93
CA GLY A 332 4.95 6.89 15.54
C GLY A 332 3.51 6.82 15.03
N VAL A 333 3.30 7.27 13.79
CA VAL A 333 1.99 7.28 13.11
C VAL A 333 1.94 6.26 12.00
N GLY A 334 0.90 5.47 11.97
CA GLY A 334 0.48 4.56 10.90
C GLY A 334 -1.00 4.30 11.04
N THR A 335 -1.69 3.90 9.97
CA THR A 335 -3.16 3.92 9.95
C THR A 335 -3.80 2.61 9.56
N ASP A 336 -3.09 1.74 8.87
CA ASP A 336 -3.65 0.58 8.17
C ASP A 336 -4.68 0.99 7.10
N ALA A 337 -4.50 2.19 6.49
CA ALA A 337 -5.39 2.69 5.44
C ALA A 337 -5.40 1.76 4.23
N GLY A 338 -6.56 1.62 3.62
CA GLY A 338 -6.88 0.57 2.63
C GLY A 338 -7.72 -0.55 3.23
N MET A 339 -7.75 -0.70 4.56
CA MET A 339 -8.69 -1.59 5.24
C MET A 339 -10.11 -0.99 5.25
N PRO A 340 -11.16 -1.83 5.32
CA PRO A 340 -12.55 -1.35 5.27
C PRO A 340 -12.83 -0.28 6.32
N GLY A 341 -13.19 0.92 5.87
CA GLY A 341 -13.51 2.07 6.72
C GLY A 341 -12.34 2.99 7.05
N THR A 342 -11.12 2.65 6.68
CA THR A 342 -9.89 3.42 6.93
C THR A 342 -9.37 4.02 5.62
N PHE A 343 -9.53 5.35 5.45
CA PHE A 343 -9.34 6.03 4.17
C PHE A 343 -7.93 6.62 4.04
N HIS A 344 -7.32 6.44 2.87
CA HIS A 344 -6.01 7.00 2.55
C HIS A 344 -5.95 8.51 2.80
N GLY A 345 -4.88 8.97 3.40
CA GLY A 345 -4.64 10.36 3.75
C GLY A 345 -5.45 10.84 4.96
N TYR A 346 -6.79 10.75 4.92
CA TYR A 346 -7.63 11.19 6.03
C TYR A 346 -7.35 10.41 7.32
N ALA A 347 -7.14 9.11 7.23
CA ALA A 347 -6.86 8.29 8.41
C ALA A 347 -5.59 8.74 9.15
N THR A 348 -4.59 9.28 8.44
CA THR A 348 -3.36 9.80 9.06
C THR A 348 -3.67 11.05 9.90
N LEU A 349 -4.53 11.95 9.42
CA LEU A 349 -4.97 13.11 10.19
C LEU A 349 -5.78 12.67 11.42
N ARG A 350 -6.68 11.69 11.24
CA ARG A 350 -7.47 11.14 12.33
C ARG A 350 -6.63 10.41 13.37
N GLU A 351 -5.58 9.69 12.94
CA GLU A 351 -4.63 9.04 13.85
C GLU A 351 -3.96 10.05 14.78
N LEU A 352 -3.55 11.23 14.27
CA LEU A 352 -2.99 12.30 15.09
C LEU A 352 -3.98 12.81 16.15
N GLU A 353 -5.26 12.95 15.80
CA GLU A 353 -6.31 13.32 16.76
C GLU A 353 -6.51 12.22 17.82
N LEU A 354 -6.52 10.94 17.40
CA LEU A 354 -6.66 9.80 18.30
C LEU A 354 -5.47 9.65 19.26
N LEU A 355 -4.26 9.99 18.82
CA LEU A 355 -3.11 10.06 19.73
C LEU A 355 -3.29 11.13 20.80
N VAL A 356 -3.89 12.28 20.47
CA VAL A 356 -4.24 13.30 21.46
C VAL A 356 -5.35 12.82 22.40
N GLU A 357 -6.38 12.15 21.90
CA GLU A 357 -7.41 11.50 22.71
C GLU A 357 -6.80 10.44 23.66
N ALA A 358 -5.75 9.76 23.24
CA ALA A 358 -5.01 8.79 24.05
C ALA A 358 -4.07 9.44 25.08
N GLY A 359 -3.88 10.77 25.07
CA GLY A 359 -3.16 11.50 26.11
C GLY A 359 -1.87 12.19 25.66
N LEU A 360 -1.49 12.17 24.39
CA LEU A 360 -0.41 13.00 23.86
C LEU A 360 -0.87 14.46 23.78
N THR A 361 0.04 15.40 23.93
CA THR A 361 -0.22 16.79 23.56
C THR A 361 -0.28 16.94 22.03
N PRO A 362 -0.97 17.95 21.49
CA PRO A 362 -0.98 18.20 20.04
C PRO A 362 0.43 18.30 19.43
N LEU A 363 1.37 18.92 20.12
CA LEU A 363 2.76 19.04 19.67
C LEU A 363 3.47 17.67 19.62
N GLU A 364 3.23 16.80 20.61
CA GLU A 364 3.77 15.44 20.62
C GLU A 364 3.16 14.57 19.52
N ALA A 365 1.86 14.72 19.25
CA ALA A 365 1.20 14.02 18.14
C ALA A 365 1.77 14.45 16.77
N ILE A 366 2.03 15.76 16.55
CA ILE A 366 2.71 16.22 15.34
C ILE A 366 4.13 15.64 15.27
N SER A 367 4.86 15.62 16.38
CA SER A 367 6.20 15.01 16.43
C SER A 367 6.16 13.51 16.15
N ALA A 368 5.12 12.79 16.62
CA ALA A 368 4.87 11.38 16.31
C ALA A 368 4.72 11.16 14.79
N GLY A 369 3.89 11.98 14.12
CA GLY A 369 3.66 11.93 12.68
C GLY A 369 4.78 12.49 11.80
N THR A 370 5.87 12.98 12.38
CA THR A 370 6.98 13.62 11.64
C THR A 370 8.33 13.07 12.09
N GLY A 371 9.01 13.75 13.02
CA GLY A 371 10.36 13.41 13.45
C GLY A 371 10.50 12.03 14.11
N VAL A 372 9.49 11.56 14.87
CA VAL A 372 9.52 10.22 15.49
C VAL A 372 9.37 9.15 14.40
N SER A 373 8.40 9.28 13.50
CA SER A 373 8.20 8.36 12.40
C SER A 373 9.41 8.30 11.47
N ALA A 374 10.06 9.43 11.19
CA ALA A 374 11.30 9.47 10.43
C ALA A 374 12.44 8.68 11.11
N ARG A 375 12.57 8.77 12.46
CA ARG A 375 13.56 7.97 13.21
C ARG A 375 13.25 6.48 13.20
N ALA A 376 11.97 6.10 13.23
CA ALA A 376 11.55 4.70 13.18
C ALA A 376 12.08 3.99 11.91
N LEU A 377 12.16 4.73 10.81
CA LEU A 377 12.66 4.25 9.51
C LEU A 377 14.15 4.59 9.26
N ALA A 378 14.83 5.25 10.20
CA ALA A 378 16.21 5.74 10.05
C ALA A 378 16.39 6.71 8.84
N VAL A 379 15.37 7.49 8.50
CA VAL A 379 15.41 8.54 7.46
C VAL A 379 15.45 9.96 8.03
N ASP A 380 15.57 10.10 9.34
CA ASP A 380 15.59 11.38 10.06
C ASP A 380 16.81 12.24 9.74
N GLY A 381 17.88 11.68 9.20
CA GLY A 381 19.00 12.45 8.64
C GLY A 381 18.58 13.39 7.50
N GLU A 382 17.57 13.03 6.73
CA GLU A 382 17.16 13.79 5.54
C GLU A 382 15.78 14.48 5.66
N ARG A 383 14.87 13.99 6.51
CA ARG A 383 13.48 14.46 6.56
C ARG A 383 12.86 14.31 7.95
N GLY A 384 11.57 14.64 8.10
CA GLY A 384 10.82 14.55 9.35
C GLY A 384 10.99 15.73 10.29
N THR A 385 11.94 16.64 10.02
CA THR A 385 12.10 17.90 10.79
C THR A 385 12.46 19.07 9.89
N ILE A 386 12.09 20.30 10.29
CA ILE A 386 12.43 21.54 9.60
C ILE A 386 13.78 22.02 10.07
N ALA A 387 14.84 21.69 9.33
CA ALA A 387 16.22 22.10 9.63
C ALA A 387 17.02 22.31 8.34
N PRO A 388 18.04 23.19 8.32
CA PRO A 388 18.90 23.38 7.16
C PRO A 388 19.52 22.07 6.69
N GLY A 389 19.58 21.89 5.36
CA GLY A 389 20.13 20.71 4.68
C GLY A 389 19.12 19.57 4.48
N LYS A 390 18.00 19.54 5.21
CA LYS A 390 16.95 18.53 5.03
C LYS A 390 16.08 18.77 3.80
N LEU A 391 15.42 17.73 3.32
CA LEU A 391 14.47 17.85 2.22
C LEU A 391 13.31 18.79 2.61
N ALA A 392 12.90 19.60 1.66
CA ALA A 392 11.78 20.50 1.83
C ALA A 392 10.45 19.76 1.54
N ASP A 393 10.17 18.74 2.36
CA ASP A 393 8.89 18.05 2.46
C ASP A 393 8.14 18.72 3.63
N LEU A 394 7.22 19.67 3.32
CA LEU A 394 6.62 20.58 4.28
C LEU A 394 5.11 20.74 4.05
N VAL A 395 4.38 21.08 5.11
CA VAL A 395 2.93 21.34 5.04
C VAL A 395 2.62 22.69 5.70
N LEU A 396 1.91 23.54 5.00
CA LEU A 396 1.36 24.77 5.52
C LEU A 396 -0.12 24.57 5.85
N ILE A 397 -0.51 24.93 7.07
CA ILE A 397 -1.83 24.65 7.67
C ILE A 397 -2.48 25.96 8.09
N ASP A 398 -3.77 26.13 7.74
CA ASP A 398 -4.60 27.26 8.17
C ASP A 398 -5.09 27.02 9.61
N GLY A 399 -4.26 27.38 10.60
CA GLY A 399 -4.60 27.18 12.00
C GLY A 399 -3.38 26.95 12.88
N ARG A 400 -3.65 26.44 14.06
CA ARG A 400 -2.65 26.15 15.10
C ARG A 400 -2.76 24.69 15.57
N PRO A 401 -2.32 23.71 14.76
CA PRO A 401 -2.45 22.30 15.09
C PRO A 401 -1.64 21.91 16.33
N ASP A 402 -0.59 22.66 16.69
CA ASP A 402 0.18 22.49 17.92
C ASP A 402 -0.56 22.90 19.21
N GLU A 403 -1.66 23.65 19.08
CA GLU A 403 -2.56 24.05 20.18
C GLU A 403 -3.89 23.28 20.11
N ARG A 404 -4.40 23.05 18.91
CA ARG A 404 -5.65 22.33 18.62
C ARG A 404 -5.46 21.38 17.47
N ILE A 405 -5.30 20.11 17.77
CA ILE A 405 -4.91 19.10 16.78
C ILE A 405 -5.88 19.00 15.59
N SER A 406 -7.17 19.26 15.77
CA SER A 406 -8.16 19.25 14.67
C SER A 406 -7.88 20.29 13.58
N ASP A 407 -7.04 21.30 13.82
CA ASP A 407 -6.59 22.21 12.78
C ASP A 407 -5.68 21.53 11.75
N ILE A 408 -5.15 20.33 12.04
CA ILE A 408 -4.32 19.53 11.12
C ILE A 408 -5.05 19.21 9.81
N GLU A 409 -6.38 19.14 9.82
CA GLU A 409 -7.19 18.91 8.62
C GLU A 409 -7.18 20.08 7.62
N LYS A 410 -6.72 21.28 8.04
CA LYS A 410 -6.76 22.51 7.24
C LYS A 410 -5.49 22.68 6.40
N THR A 411 -5.11 21.65 5.67
CA THR A 411 -3.95 21.69 4.77
C THR A 411 -4.15 22.76 3.70
N ALA A 412 -3.34 23.82 3.73
CA ALA A 412 -3.41 24.92 2.78
C ALA A 412 -2.46 24.72 1.58
N ARG A 413 -1.23 24.22 1.83
CA ARG A 413 -0.22 23.94 0.81
C ARG A 413 0.65 22.77 1.23
N VAL A 414 1.12 22.01 0.26
CA VAL A 414 2.10 20.94 0.47
C VAL A 414 3.34 21.22 -0.37
N PHE A 415 4.51 21.04 0.19
CA PHE A 415 5.78 21.07 -0.52
C PHE A 415 6.38 19.67 -0.47
N LEU A 416 6.66 19.11 -1.63
CA LEU A 416 7.34 17.82 -1.77
C LEU A 416 8.65 18.00 -2.51
N GLY A 417 9.77 17.84 -1.79
CA GLY A 417 11.08 18.17 -2.36
C GLY A 417 11.17 19.61 -2.89
N GLY A 418 10.55 20.56 -2.17
CA GLY A 418 10.51 21.99 -2.54
C GLY A 418 9.49 22.36 -3.62
N ALA A 419 8.93 21.39 -4.34
CA ALA A 419 7.85 21.63 -5.30
C ALA A 419 6.52 21.84 -4.55
N GLU A 420 5.85 22.96 -4.83
CA GLU A 420 4.56 23.29 -4.25
C GLU A 420 3.43 22.52 -4.93
N LEU A 421 2.54 21.93 -4.13
CA LEU A 421 1.35 21.23 -4.55
C LEU A 421 0.12 21.90 -3.93
N ASP A 422 -0.93 22.03 -4.74
CA ASP A 422 -2.23 22.54 -4.31
C ASP A 422 -3.12 21.36 -3.88
N PRO A 423 -3.52 21.26 -2.59
CA PRO A 423 -4.42 20.23 -2.11
C PRO A 423 -5.75 20.15 -2.86
N HIS A 424 -6.34 21.29 -3.25
CA HIS A 424 -7.62 21.32 -3.99
C HIS A 424 -7.48 20.77 -5.40
N ALA A 425 -6.35 21.01 -6.06
CA ALA A 425 -6.07 20.40 -7.37
C ALA A 425 -5.93 18.87 -7.25
N LEU A 426 -5.30 18.38 -6.18
CA LEU A 426 -5.19 16.95 -5.88
C LEU A 426 -6.58 16.33 -5.61
N GLU A 427 -7.41 16.96 -4.77
CA GLU A 427 -8.80 16.55 -4.49
C GLU A 427 -9.63 16.49 -5.78
N SER A 428 -9.53 17.51 -6.64
CA SER A 428 -10.21 17.52 -7.93
C SER A 428 -9.78 16.36 -8.84
N ALA A 429 -8.50 16.00 -8.83
CA ALA A 429 -7.98 14.87 -9.58
C ALA A 429 -8.48 13.51 -9.03
N ILE A 430 -8.65 13.38 -7.70
CA ILE A 430 -9.25 12.20 -7.07
C ILE A 430 -10.71 12.03 -7.51
N GLN A 431 -11.46 13.13 -7.54
CA GLN A 431 -12.88 13.15 -7.93
C GLN A 431 -13.13 12.92 -9.42
N SER A 432 -12.10 12.94 -10.25
CA SER A 432 -12.22 12.62 -11.66
C SER A 432 -12.71 11.17 -11.86
N LYS A 433 -13.63 10.94 -12.81
CA LYS A 433 -14.01 9.58 -13.23
C LYS A 433 -12.91 8.85 -14.00
N ALA A 434 -11.97 9.59 -14.60
CA ALA A 434 -10.85 8.99 -15.30
C ALA A 434 -9.90 8.32 -14.28
N PRO A 435 -9.42 7.10 -14.53
CA PRO A 435 -8.39 6.48 -13.72
C PRO A 435 -7.07 7.24 -13.85
N THR A 436 -6.16 7.03 -12.90
CA THR A 436 -4.78 7.50 -13.01
C THR A 436 -4.16 6.94 -14.30
N PRO A 437 -3.62 7.78 -15.19
CA PRO A 437 -2.99 7.29 -16.41
C PRO A 437 -1.78 6.41 -16.10
N LEU A 438 -1.73 5.22 -16.69
CA LEU A 438 -0.58 4.32 -16.61
C LEU A 438 -0.05 4.04 -18.01
N PRO A 439 1.25 3.75 -18.19
CA PRO A 439 1.83 3.34 -19.46
C PRO A 439 1.12 2.11 -20.03
N VAL A 440 0.96 2.09 -21.34
CA VAL A 440 0.31 1.00 -22.09
C VAL A 440 1.31 0.41 -23.07
N HIS A 441 1.55 -0.89 -22.99
CA HIS A 441 2.55 -1.60 -23.77
C HIS A 441 1.92 -2.54 -24.80
N GLN A 442 2.42 -2.51 -26.03
CA GLN A 442 2.14 -3.56 -27.03
C GLN A 442 2.88 -4.82 -26.59
N ILE A 443 2.17 -5.93 -26.47
CA ILE A 443 2.75 -7.22 -26.09
C ILE A 443 2.80 -8.19 -27.28
N PRO A 444 3.74 -9.15 -27.33
CA PRO A 444 3.81 -10.17 -28.38
C PRO A 444 2.62 -11.14 -28.30
N ALA A 445 2.42 -11.91 -29.38
CA ALA A 445 1.37 -12.93 -29.41
C ALA A 445 1.64 -14.09 -28.45
N ALA A 446 2.89 -14.55 -28.36
CA ALA A 446 3.28 -15.60 -27.43
C ALA A 446 3.44 -14.99 -26.03
N ILE A 447 2.71 -15.53 -25.06
CA ILE A 447 2.73 -15.08 -23.67
C ILE A 447 3.55 -16.05 -22.82
N ASP A 448 3.29 -17.35 -22.94
CA ASP A 448 3.94 -18.36 -22.10
C ASP A 448 3.91 -19.73 -22.79
N ASP A 449 5.08 -20.36 -22.90
CA ASP A 449 5.29 -21.69 -23.45
C ASP A 449 5.68 -22.73 -22.37
N MET A 450 5.60 -22.37 -21.12
CA MET A 450 5.90 -23.16 -19.91
C MET A 450 7.33 -23.74 -19.83
N GLU A 451 8.23 -23.39 -20.77
CA GLU A 451 9.59 -23.93 -20.84
C GLU A 451 10.55 -23.34 -19.78
N ARG A 452 10.20 -22.21 -19.20
CA ARG A 452 11.05 -21.53 -18.21
C ARG A 452 10.91 -22.15 -16.82
N SER A 453 12.02 -22.65 -16.28
CA SER A 453 12.10 -23.26 -14.94
C SER A 453 12.11 -22.25 -13.78
N ASP A 454 12.29 -20.93 -14.09
CA ASP A 454 12.31 -19.86 -13.08
C ASP A 454 10.92 -19.34 -12.70
N GLY A 455 9.85 -19.99 -13.13
CA GLY A 455 8.47 -19.59 -12.86
C GLY A 455 7.97 -18.40 -13.68
N ARG A 456 8.75 -17.93 -14.68
CA ARG A 456 8.42 -16.77 -15.50
C ARG A 456 7.87 -17.13 -16.86
N THR A 457 7.06 -16.22 -17.38
CA THR A 457 6.53 -16.28 -18.74
C THR A 457 7.55 -15.79 -19.77
N LEU A 458 7.23 -15.91 -21.07
CA LEU A 458 8.01 -15.29 -22.17
C LEU A 458 8.01 -13.75 -22.07
N LEU A 459 7.04 -13.14 -21.39
CA LEU A 459 7.00 -11.70 -21.08
C LEU A 459 7.92 -11.31 -19.91
N ASN A 460 8.63 -12.29 -19.34
CA ASN A 460 9.46 -12.14 -18.14
C ASN A 460 8.65 -11.74 -16.88
N THR A 461 7.35 -12.02 -16.83
CA THR A 461 6.48 -11.83 -15.67
C THR A 461 6.39 -13.11 -14.85
N LEU A 462 6.30 -12.99 -13.52
CA LEU A 462 6.15 -14.15 -12.63
C LEU A 462 4.73 -14.71 -12.72
N ARG A 463 4.60 -16.03 -12.88
CA ARG A 463 3.30 -16.72 -12.68
C ARG A 463 2.97 -16.67 -11.20
N VAL A 464 1.75 -16.26 -10.88
CA VAL A 464 1.30 -16.11 -9.50
C VAL A 464 -0.03 -16.83 -9.27
N ASN A 465 -0.43 -16.98 -8.04
CA ASN A 465 -1.65 -17.68 -7.66
C ASN A 465 -2.54 -16.82 -6.75
N ALA A 466 -3.82 -17.15 -6.72
CA ALA A 466 -4.76 -16.64 -5.73
C ALA A 466 -5.79 -17.72 -5.40
N THR A 467 -6.40 -17.62 -4.22
CA THR A 467 -7.45 -18.54 -3.78
C THR A 467 -8.60 -17.77 -3.14
N ASP A 468 -9.68 -18.45 -2.78
CA ASP A 468 -10.66 -17.90 -1.85
C ASP A 468 -10.00 -17.62 -0.49
N ALA A 469 -10.51 -16.63 0.24
CA ALA A 469 -9.93 -16.18 1.51
C ALA A 469 -10.47 -16.99 2.70
N GLY A 470 -9.66 -17.10 3.76
CA GLY A 470 -9.99 -17.73 5.05
C GLY A 470 -8.94 -18.73 5.49
N THR A 471 -8.93 -19.10 6.77
CA THR A 471 -7.97 -20.06 7.34
C THR A 471 -8.09 -21.47 6.75
N ASP A 472 -9.25 -21.79 6.23
CA ASP A 472 -9.61 -23.01 5.51
C ASP A 472 -9.79 -22.79 4.01
N HIS A 473 -9.09 -21.78 3.43
CA HIS A 473 -9.17 -21.47 2.00
C HIS A 473 -8.79 -22.66 1.11
N SER A 474 -9.24 -22.63 -0.13
CA SER A 474 -8.82 -23.58 -1.16
C SER A 474 -7.30 -23.55 -1.33
N ARG A 475 -6.73 -24.68 -1.65
CA ARG A 475 -5.27 -24.81 -1.84
C ARG A 475 -4.97 -25.21 -3.25
N MET A 476 -3.88 -24.67 -3.77
CA MET A 476 -3.35 -25.08 -5.07
C MET A 476 -1.84 -25.25 -5.01
N MET A 477 -1.38 -26.11 -5.88
CA MET A 477 0.02 -26.27 -6.20
C MET A 477 0.15 -26.24 -7.72
N PHE A 478 1.17 -25.60 -8.24
CA PHE A 478 1.50 -25.70 -9.65
C PHE A 478 2.98 -26.01 -9.84
N LEU A 479 3.26 -26.88 -10.78
CA LEU A 479 4.62 -27.33 -11.08
C LEU A 479 4.76 -27.67 -12.56
N PRO A 480 5.97 -27.50 -13.12
CA PRO A 480 6.25 -27.93 -14.48
C PRO A 480 6.20 -29.46 -14.59
N ILE A 481 5.59 -29.96 -15.65
CA ILE A 481 5.55 -31.37 -16.02
C ILE A 481 6.05 -31.56 -17.44
N VAL A 482 6.55 -32.76 -17.73
CA VAL A 482 6.92 -33.12 -19.11
C VAL A 482 5.63 -33.48 -19.88
N ARG A 483 5.33 -32.73 -20.93
CA ARG A 483 4.21 -32.98 -21.84
C ARG A 483 4.59 -34.03 -22.90
N SER A 484 5.73 -33.82 -23.58
CA SER A 484 6.29 -34.80 -24.52
C SER A 484 7.76 -34.47 -24.84
N GLY A 485 8.64 -35.43 -24.82
CA GLY A 485 10.05 -35.24 -25.13
C GLY A 485 10.71 -34.19 -24.24
N HIS A 486 11.03 -33.01 -24.79
CA HIS A 486 11.56 -31.86 -24.05
C HIS A 486 10.52 -30.75 -23.85
N ASP A 487 9.31 -30.97 -24.29
CA ASP A 487 8.18 -30.04 -24.20
C ASP A 487 7.54 -30.12 -22.81
N HIS A 488 7.38 -28.99 -22.14
CA HIS A 488 6.84 -28.89 -20.80
C HIS A 488 5.45 -28.23 -20.80
N ALA A 489 4.71 -28.50 -19.77
CA ALA A 489 3.45 -27.83 -19.46
C ALA A 489 3.41 -27.49 -17.99
N LEU A 490 2.49 -26.66 -17.55
CA LEU A 490 2.23 -26.37 -16.16
C LEU A 490 1.04 -27.20 -15.67
N MET A 491 1.25 -28.05 -14.68
CA MET A 491 0.20 -28.74 -13.94
C MET A 491 -0.24 -27.88 -12.76
N VAL A 492 -1.53 -27.67 -12.62
CA VAL A 492 -2.18 -27.03 -11.47
C VAL A 492 -3.07 -28.07 -10.82
N GLU A 493 -2.77 -28.43 -9.58
CA GLU A 493 -3.62 -29.27 -8.76
C GLU A 493 -4.30 -28.41 -7.69
N ALA A 494 -5.62 -28.58 -7.53
CA ALA A 494 -6.44 -27.79 -6.64
C ALA A 494 -7.25 -28.65 -5.69
N ARG A 495 -7.32 -28.25 -4.42
CA ARG A 495 -8.24 -28.77 -3.41
C ARG A 495 -9.15 -27.66 -2.93
N MET A 496 -10.43 -27.82 -3.22
CA MET A 496 -11.45 -26.84 -2.86
C MET A 496 -11.71 -26.84 -1.35
N ALA A 497 -11.86 -25.65 -0.77
CA ALA A 497 -12.31 -25.50 0.61
C ALA A 497 -13.74 -26.04 0.81
N ALA A 498 -14.08 -26.37 2.05
CA ALA A 498 -15.43 -26.85 2.41
C ALA A 498 -16.40 -25.67 2.63
N ARG A 499 -16.57 -24.81 1.61
CA ARG A 499 -17.38 -23.59 1.65
C ARG A 499 -18.16 -23.36 0.36
N GLU A 500 -19.03 -22.36 0.35
CA GLU A 500 -19.69 -21.89 -0.88
C GLU A 500 -18.69 -21.24 -1.82
N HIS A 501 -18.79 -21.59 -3.11
CA HIS A 501 -18.01 -20.99 -4.21
C HIS A 501 -16.49 -21.02 -4.01
N PRO A 502 -15.89 -22.18 -3.66
CA PRO A 502 -14.46 -22.29 -3.53
C PRO A 502 -13.80 -22.20 -4.91
N PHE A 503 -12.61 -21.57 -4.94
CA PHE A 503 -11.84 -21.45 -6.19
C PHE A 503 -10.34 -21.33 -5.92
N VAL A 504 -9.57 -21.63 -6.95
CA VAL A 504 -8.16 -21.27 -7.08
C VAL A 504 -7.93 -20.59 -8.43
N ARG A 505 -6.87 -19.79 -8.56
CA ARG A 505 -6.50 -19.09 -9.79
C ARG A 505 -5.01 -19.22 -10.05
N LEU A 506 -4.68 -19.56 -11.29
CA LEU A 506 -3.38 -19.27 -11.87
C LEU A 506 -3.48 -17.90 -12.56
N GLU A 507 -2.62 -16.98 -12.20
CA GLU A 507 -2.61 -15.62 -12.71
C GLU A 507 -1.35 -15.38 -13.54
N ILE A 508 -1.53 -14.84 -14.75
CA ILE A 508 -0.47 -14.53 -15.71
C ILE A 508 -0.44 -13.02 -15.92
N PRO A 509 0.39 -12.27 -15.20
CA PRO A 509 0.59 -10.85 -15.44
C PRO A 509 1.13 -10.59 -16.85
N LEU A 510 0.57 -9.59 -17.56
CA LEU A 510 1.02 -9.23 -18.92
C LEU A 510 2.10 -8.15 -18.93
N THR A 511 2.34 -7.52 -17.77
CA THR A 511 3.45 -6.59 -17.52
C THR A 511 4.05 -6.90 -16.15
N GLU A 512 5.25 -6.42 -15.87
CA GLU A 512 5.94 -6.66 -14.61
C GLU A 512 5.06 -6.26 -13.40
N GLY A 513 4.73 -7.23 -12.54
CA GLY A 513 3.86 -7.05 -11.39
C GLY A 513 2.42 -6.59 -11.71
N ALA A 514 1.99 -6.64 -12.97
CA ALA A 514 0.71 -6.10 -13.45
C ALA A 514 0.49 -4.60 -13.10
N VAL A 515 1.58 -3.83 -12.95
CA VAL A 515 1.53 -2.41 -12.57
C VAL A 515 1.21 -1.51 -13.76
N GLU A 516 1.80 -1.79 -14.92
CA GLU A 516 1.53 -1.11 -16.18
C GLU A 516 0.52 -1.91 -17.01
N LEU A 517 0.05 -1.38 -18.11
CA LEU A 517 -1.07 -1.93 -18.87
C LEU A 517 -0.59 -2.60 -20.16
N ALA A 518 -1.25 -3.67 -20.56
CA ALA A 518 -1.07 -4.32 -21.85
C ALA A 518 -2.16 -3.91 -22.86
N ASP A 519 -1.75 -3.60 -24.09
CA ASP A 519 -2.63 -3.40 -25.23
C ASP A 519 -2.72 -4.72 -26.03
N VAL A 520 -3.88 -5.35 -25.98
CA VAL A 520 -4.20 -6.56 -26.73
C VAL A 520 -5.12 -6.28 -27.94
N GLY A 521 -5.33 -5.01 -28.30
CA GLY A 521 -6.34 -4.58 -29.28
C GLY A 521 -6.09 -5.05 -30.72
N ARG A 522 -4.87 -5.46 -31.07
CA ARG A 522 -4.56 -6.05 -32.39
C ARG A 522 -4.93 -7.53 -32.51
N TYR A 523 -5.30 -8.17 -31.40
CA TYR A 523 -5.66 -9.59 -31.35
C TYR A 523 -7.17 -9.76 -31.20
N ARG A 524 -7.67 -10.95 -31.56
CA ARG A 524 -9.08 -11.29 -31.51
C ARG A 524 -9.47 -12.11 -30.29
N GLY A 525 -8.49 -12.74 -29.62
CA GLY A 525 -8.76 -13.62 -28.51
C GLY A 525 -7.48 -14.23 -27.91
N ILE A 526 -7.69 -15.14 -26.96
CA ILE A 526 -6.66 -15.89 -26.25
C ILE A 526 -6.73 -17.35 -26.69
N SER A 527 -5.58 -17.96 -26.94
CA SER A 527 -5.48 -19.39 -27.22
C SER A 527 -4.46 -20.04 -26.29
N PHE A 528 -4.71 -21.28 -25.91
CA PHE A 528 -3.81 -22.11 -25.11
C PHE A 528 -4.11 -23.59 -25.38
N ASP A 529 -3.17 -24.46 -25.11
CA ASP A 529 -3.36 -25.88 -25.08
C ASP A 529 -3.67 -26.29 -23.63
N ALA A 530 -4.70 -27.12 -23.40
CA ALA A 530 -5.03 -27.55 -22.06
C ALA A 530 -5.76 -28.88 -22.03
N ARG A 531 -5.70 -29.53 -20.84
CA ARG A 531 -6.55 -30.64 -20.43
C ARG A 531 -6.83 -30.55 -18.93
N GLY A 532 -7.89 -31.18 -18.44
CA GLY A 532 -8.19 -31.09 -17.01
C GLY A 532 -9.57 -31.59 -16.63
N GLU A 533 -9.82 -31.56 -15.32
CA GLU A 533 -11.12 -31.92 -14.73
C GLU A 533 -11.51 -30.85 -13.69
N GLY A 534 -12.67 -30.23 -13.91
CA GLY A 534 -13.17 -29.14 -13.06
C GLY A 534 -14.09 -28.19 -13.80
N ALA A 535 -14.45 -27.10 -13.17
CA ALA A 535 -15.17 -25.99 -13.78
C ALA A 535 -14.19 -24.83 -14.01
N PHE A 536 -14.02 -24.41 -15.25
CA PHE A 536 -12.98 -23.48 -15.66
C PHE A 536 -13.56 -22.16 -16.16
N ARG A 537 -12.93 -21.06 -15.76
CA ARG A 537 -13.20 -19.71 -16.29
C ARG A 537 -11.89 -19.01 -16.60
N LEU A 538 -11.86 -18.32 -17.74
CA LEU A 538 -10.87 -17.29 -18.00
C LEU A 538 -11.45 -15.97 -17.53
N LEU A 539 -10.76 -15.29 -16.63
CA LEU A 539 -11.06 -13.94 -16.19
C LEU A 539 -9.98 -13.00 -16.71
N ILE A 540 -10.36 -11.77 -17.00
CA ILE A 540 -9.42 -10.72 -17.40
C ILE A 540 -9.37 -9.67 -16.32
N ASP A 541 -8.19 -9.46 -15.75
CA ASP A 541 -7.92 -8.33 -14.87
C ASP A 541 -7.73 -7.07 -15.72
N SER A 542 -8.72 -6.17 -15.68
CA SER A 542 -8.72 -4.89 -16.40
C SER A 542 -8.64 -3.73 -15.44
N TYR A 543 -7.72 -2.79 -15.66
CA TYR A 543 -7.51 -1.62 -14.81
C TYR A 543 -8.75 -0.74 -14.67
N GLY A 544 -9.56 -0.62 -15.72
CA GLY A 544 -10.82 0.13 -15.69
C GLY A 544 -11.95 -0.55 -14.92
N VAL A 545 -11.83 -1.83 -14.54
CA VAL A 545 -12.86 -2.56 -13.78
C VAL A 545 -12.59 -2.41 -12.28
N ARG A 546 -13.41 -1.63 -11.59
CA ARG A 546 -13.26 -1.28 -10.16
C ARG A 546 -14.13 -2.12 -9.22
N THR A 547 -14.85 -3.09 -9.78
CA THR A 547 -15.74 -3.98 -9.02
C THR A 547 -15.22 -5.42 -9.08
N ASN A 548 -15.65 -6.26 -8.15
CA ASN A 548 -15.32 -7.69 -8.16
C ASN A 548 -16.16 -8.45 -9.22
N ASP A 549 -16.26 -7.88 -10.43
CA ASP A 549 -16.99 -8.45 -11.58
C ASP A 549 -16.12 -8.30 -12.84
N PRO A 550 -15.03 -9.08 -12.97
CA PRO A 550 -14.13 -9.03 -14.12
C PRO A 550 -14.83 -9.53 -15.39
N PHE A 551 -14.27 -9.20 -16.55
CA PHE A 551 -14.63 -9.86 -17.80
C PHE A 551 -14.32 -11.34 -17.72
N ALA A 552 -15.26 -12.20 -18.08
CA ALA A 552 -15.15 -13.65 -17.94
C ALA A 552 -15.67 -14.41 -19.15
N ALA A 553 -15.08 -15.57 -19.42
CA ALA A 553 -15.60 -16.59 -20.32
C ALA A 553 -15.46 -17.97 -19.67
N LEU A 554 -16.50 -18.79 -19.78
CA LEU A 554 -16.44 -20.21 -19.40
C LEU A 554 -15.79 -21.02 -20.51
N PHE A 555 -15.03 -22.04 -20.15
CA PHE A 555 -14.53 -23.05 -21.08
C PHE A 555 -14.56 -24.45 -20.44
N SER A 556 -14.58 -25.46 -21.28
CA SER A 556 -14.60 -26.86 -20.86
C SER A 556 -13.36 -27.56 -21.39
N LEU A 557 -12.82 -28.49 -20.62
CA LEU A 557 -11.68 -29.32 -20.97
C LEU A 557 -12.08 -30.80 -21.03
N ALA A 558 -11.32 -31.55 -21.83
CA ALA A 558 -11.30 -33.01 -21.82
C ALA A 558 -10.06 -33.46 -21.03
N THR A 559 -9.98 -34.77 -20.77
CA THR A 559 -8.78 -35.42 -20.20
C THR A 559 -7.64 -35.55 -21.23
N GLU A 560 -7.93 -35.38 -22.50
CA GLU A 560 -6.97 -35.34 -23.59
C GLU A 560 -6.59 -33.87 -23.90
N TRP A 561 -5.35 -33.64 -24.36
CA TRP A 561 -4.88 -32.33 -24.77
C TRP A 561 -5.72 -31.76 -25.92
N GLY A 562 -6.20 -30.56 -25.75
CA GLY A 562 -6.96 -29.82 -26.77
C GLY A 562 -6.56 -28.36 -26.84
N LYS A 563 -6.65 -27.79 -28.04
CA LYS A 563 -6.45 -26.34 -28.22
C LYS A 563 -7.75 -25.61 -27.92
N ILE A 564 -7.68 -24.70 -26.98
CA ILE A 564 -8.78 -23.82 -26.57
C ILE A 564 -8.56 -22.45 -27.19
N GLN A 565 -9.64 -21.86 -27.72
CA GLN A 565 -9.65 -20.48 -28.23
C GLN A 565 -10.82 -19.74 -27.61
N ILE A 566 -10.56 -18.59 -26.99
CA ILE A 566 -11.55 -17.73 -26.35
C ILE A 566 -11.51 -16.37 -27.04
N PRO A 567 -12.48 -16.09 -27.95
CA PRO A 567 -12.57 -14.77 -28.58
C PRO A 567 -12.89 -13.69 -27.54
N PHE A 568 -12.27 -12.52 -27.61
CA PHE A 568 -12.60 -11.39 -26.73
C PHE A 568 -14.07 -10.97 -26.83
N ALA A 569 -14.69 -11.18 -27.98
CA ALA A 569 -16.11 -10.93 -28.18
C ALA A 569 -17.04 -11.81 -27.31
N THR A 570 -16.53 -12.90 -26.72
CA THR A 570 -17.29 -13.79 -25.83
C THR A 570 -17.21 -13.38 -24.37
N LEU A 571 -16.27 -12.50 -24.01
CA LEU A 571 -16.09 -12.02 -22.64
C LEU A 571 -17.33 -11.25 -22.17
N ARG A 572 -17.79 -11.54 -20.96
CA ARG A 572 -18.97 -10.89 -20.36
C ARG A 572 -18.69 -10.54 -18.90
N ARG A 573 -19.31 -9.48 -18.44
CA ARG A 573 -19.45 -9.15 -17.02
C ARG A 573 -20.87 -9.50 -16.56
N LYS A 574 -21.05 -9.79 -15.25
CA LYS A 574 -22.37 -10.18 -14.70
C LYS A 574 -23.30 -8.98 -14.55
N ALA A 575 -22.77 -7.80 -14.21
CA ALA A 575 -23.54 -6.61 -13.96
C ALA A 575 -24.18 -6.07 -15.24
N ALA A 576 -25.48 -5.77 -15.20
CA ALA A 576 -26.17 -5.09 -16.29
C ALA A 576 -25.64 -3.64 -16.43
N GLY A 577 -25.42 -3.19 -17.67
CA GLY A 577 -24.87 -1.85 -17.95
C GLY A 577 -23.38 -1.69 -17.61
N ALA A 578 -22.68 -2.81 -17.43
CA ALA A 578 -21.24 -2.80 -17.17
C ALA A 578 -20.46 -2.07 -18.27
N GLN A 579 -19.34 -1.44 -17.88
CA GLN A 579 -18.41 -0.79 -18.80
C GLN A 579 -18.02 -1.74 -19.93
N PRO A 580 -17.93 -1.24 -21.19
CA PRO A 580 -17.53 -2.07 -22.32
C PRO A 580 -16.07 -2.53 -22.21
N TRP A 581 -15.73 -3.61 -22.88
CA TRP A 581 -14.37 -4.12 -23.00
C TRP A 581 -13.41 -3.07 -23.57
N ASN A 582 -12.31 -2.82 -22.85
CA ASN A 582 -11.21 -2.00 -23.32
C ASN A 582 -9.96 -2.88 -23.49
N PRO A 583 -9.49 -3.13 -24.72
CA PRO A 583 -8.33 -3.99 -24.93
C PRO A 583 -6.99 -3.34 -24.55
N ARG A 584 -6.97 -2.09 -24.11
CA ARG A 584 -5.75 -1.33 -23.78
C ARG A 584 -5.53 -1.15 -22.29
N ASP A 585 -6.31 -1.79 -21.45
CA ASP A 585 -6.22 -1.67 -19.99
C ASP A 585 -6.04 -3.03 -19.28
N VAL A 586 -5.55 -4.03 -20.00
CA VAL A 586 -5.40 -5.38 -19.47
C VAL A 586 -4.14 -5.47 -18.60
N ARG A 587 -4.27 -6.05 -17.40
CA ARG A 587 -3.17 -6.29 -16.47
C ARG A 587 -2.73 -7.75 -16.46
N ALA A 588 -3.69 -8.68 -16.40
CA ALA A 588 -3.40 -10.11 -16.27
C ALA A 588 -4.50 -10.99 -16.87
N LEU A 589 -4.13 -12.22 -17.21
CA LEU A 589 -5.03 -13.33 -17.51
C LEU A 589 -5.16 -14.21 -16.29
N LEU A 590 -6.37 -14.56 -15.86
CA LEU A 590 -6.64 -15.33 -14.67
C LEU A 590 -7.38 -16.62 -15.05
N PHE A 591 -6.70 -17.76 -14.92
CA PHE A 591 -7.29 -19.08 -15.13
C PHE A 591 -7.85 -19.57 -13.81
N GLU A 592 -9.17 -19.43 -13.65
CA GLU A 592 -9.85 -19.84 -12.42
C GLU A 592 -10.37 -21.27 -12.55
N ILE A 593 -10.10 -22.07 -11.54
CA ILE A 593 -10.60 -23.41 -11.34
C ILE A 593 -11.54 -23.38 -10.14
N ALA A 594 -12.78 -23.79 -10.33
CA ALA A 594 -13.79 -23.90 -9.28
C ALA A 594 -14.33 -25.33 -9.22
N GLY A 595 -14.95 -25.69 -8.10
CA GLY A 595 -15.52 -27.02 -7.92
C GLY A 595 -16.48 -27.09 -6.74
N PRO A 596 -17.10 -28.26 -6.50
CA PRO A 596 -17.87 -28.48 -5.27
C PRO A 596 -17.00 -28.34 -4.02
N ALA A 597 -17.62 -27.98 -2.91
CA ALA A 597 -16.96 -27.90 -1.59
C ALA A 597 -16.22 -29.22 -1.27
N GLY A 598 -14.95 -29.11 -0.90
CA GLY A 598 -14.09 -30.23 -0.53
C GLY A 598 -13.62 -31.14 -1.68
N SER A 599 -13.95 -30.80 -2.95
CA SER A 599 -13.52 -31.60 -4.12
C SER A 599 -12.08 -31.30 -4.52
N GLY A 600 -11.50 -32.21 -5.32
CA GLY A 600 -10.29 -31.96 -6.10
C GLY A 600 -10.64 -31.49 -7.51
N ALA A 601 -9.72 -30.77 -8.14
CA ALA A 601 -9.74 -30.40 -9.54
C ALA A 601 -8.30 -30.25 -10.05
N TRP A 602 -8.09 -30.36 -11.35
CA TRP A 602 -6.76 -30.17 -11.93
C TRP A 602 -6.83 -29.56 -13.32
N LEU A 603 -5.78 -28.86 -13.68
CA LEU A 603 -5.56 -28.23 -14.98
C LEU A 603 -4.11 -28.47 -15.40
N GLU A 604 -3.90 -28.97 -16.60
CA GLU A 604 -2.62 -28.86 -17.28
C GLU A 604 -2.77 -27.86 -18.43
N ILE A 605 -1.83 -26.91 -18.52
CA ILE A 605 -1.91 -25.81 -19.47
C ILE A 605 -0.55 -25.53 -20.09
N ASP A 606 -0.56 -25.12 -21.36
CA ASP A 606 0.63 -24.86 -22.15
C ASP A 606 0.31 -23.88 -23.31
N ASN A 607 1.36 -23.31 -23.92
CA ASN A 607 1.26 -22.49 -25.14
C ASN A 607 0.23 -21.34 -25.04
N ILE A 608 0.24 -20.59 -23.94
CA ILE A 608 -0.64 -19.44 -23.76
C ILE A 608 -0.24 -18.32 -24.72
N GLY A 609 -1.18 -17.85 -25.54
CA GLY A 609 -0.93 -16.78 -26.48
C GLY A 609 -2.19 -16.04 -26.92
N LEU A 610 -1.97 -15.01 -27.70
CA LEU A 610 -2.99 -14.17 -28.34
C LEU A 610 -3.05 -14.48 -29.85
N TYR A 611 -4.26 -14.43 -30.46
CA TYR A 611 -4.44 -14.70 -31.90
C TYR A 611 -5.26 -13.65 -32.60
#